data_50d6bb19909ce031658c112befd6b185
#
_entry.id   50d6bb19909ce031658c112befd6b185
#
_cell.length_a   1.000
_cell.length_b   1.000
_cell.length_c   1.000
_cell.angle_alpha   90.00
_cell.angle_beta   90.00
_cell.angle_gamma   90.00
#
_symmetry.space_group_name_H-M   'P 1'
#
loop_
_entity.id
_entity.type
_entity.pdbx_description
1 polymer ?
#
loop_
_entity_poly.entity_id
_entity_poly.type
_entity_poly.pdbx_seq_one_letter_code
_entity_poly.pdbx_strand_id
1 'polypeptide(L)'
;MAEEKQTSLKPLTIYFYHTRLTRESYEEWKEYKFPGHILYGLPLLEKHGIRSVMHKCRYFSSRLRLMLYATKEILFCKEKYQVLYATSFRGIEPVIFLRALGLYRKPIVIWHHTAVVNSSGFAREQISRLFYKGID
;
A
#
# COMPACT_ATOMS: atom_id res chain seq x y z
N MET A 1 -40.52 11.85 -9.00
CA MET A 1 -39.30 11.23 -9.57
C MET A 1 -38.15 12.08 -9.10
N ALA A 2 -37.40 11.59 -8.13
CA ALA A 2 -36.21 12.27 -7.66
C ALA A 2 -35.06 11.89 -8.60
N GLU A 3 -34.56 12.84 -9.37
CA GLU A 3 -33.30 12.71 -10.10
C GLU A 3 -32.18 12.57 -9.06
N GLU A 4 -31.67 11.35 -8.89
CA GLU A 4 -30.40 11.13 -8.21
C GLU A 4 -29.32 11.92 -8.99
N LYS A 5 -28.91 13.04 -8.41
CA LYS A 5 -27.70 13.73 -8.79
C LYS A 5 -26.54 12.74 -8.60
N GLN A 6 -26.18 12.03 -9.64
CA GLN A 6 -24.92 11.32 -9.75
C GLN A 6 -23.79 12.35 -9.60
N THR A 7 -23.39 12.60 -8.37
CA THR A 7 -22.19 13.37 -8.07
C THR A 7 -21.04 12.58 -8.68
N SER A 8 -20.48 13.10 -9.76
CA SER A 8 -19.29 12.56 -10.43
C SER A 8 -18.11 12.65 -9.46
N LEU A 9 -18.06 11.70 -8.52
CA LEU A 9 -16.89 11.53 -7.65
C LEU A 9 -15.71 11.16 -8.56
N LYS A 10 -14.63 11.91 -8.46
CA LYS A 10 -13.38 11.57 -9.14
C LYS A 10 -13.00 10.14 -8.75
N PRO A 11 -12.61 9.28 -9.70
CA PRO A 11 -12.27 7.91 -9.41
C PRO A 11 -11.15 7.86 -8.36
N LEU A 12 -11.35 7.06 -7.32
CA LEU A 12 -10.36 6.83 -6.28
C LEU A 12 -9.14 6.15 -6.89
N THR A 13 -7.97 6.69 -6.65
CA THR A 13 -6.70 6.10 -7.07
C THR A 13 -5.92 5.67 -5.84
N ILE A 14 -5.53 4.42 -5.78
CA ILE A 14 -4.72 3.86 -4.71
C ILE A 14 -3.29 3.60 -5.20
N TYR A 15 -2.32 3.74 -4.31
CA TYR A 15 -1.00 3.18 -4.52
C TYR A 15 -0.99 1.78 -3.91
N PHE A 16 -0.96 0.76 -4.76
CA PHE A 16 -0.93 -0.63 -4.33
C PHE A 16 0.51 -1.08 -4.08
N TYR A 17 0.79 -1.47 -2.85
CA TYR A 17 2.11 -1.92 -2.45
C TYR A 17 2.10 -3.38 -2.00
N HIS A 18 3.02 -4.14 -2.55
CA HIS A 18 3.38 -5.48 -2.11
C HIS A 18 4.88 -5.69 -2.30
N THR A 19 5.52 -6.48 -1.44
CA THR A 19 6.99 -6.69 -1.48
C THR A 19 7.49 -7.43 -2.73
N ARG A 20 6.63 -8.22 -3.34
CA ARG A 20 6.97 -9.06 -4.51
C ARG A 20 6.05 -8.86 -5.70
N LEU A 21 4.82 -8.41 -5.45
CA LEU A 21 3.86 -8.15 -6.52
C LEU A 21 4.07 -6.76 -7.08
N THR A 22 4.11 -6.70 -8.39
CA THR A 22 4.52 -5.54 -9.12
C THR A 22 3.64 -5.39 -10.34
N ARG A 23 3.83 -4.29 -11.06
CA ARG A 23 3.13 -4.05 -12.30
C ARG A 23 3.32 -5.17 -13.32
N GLU A 24 4.51 -5.77 -13.38
CA GLU A 24 4.78 -6.91 -14.27
C GLU A 24 3.90 -8.12 -13.92
N SER A 25 3.83 -8.50 -12.64
CA SER A 25 2.96 -9.59 -12.18
C SER A 25 1.48 -9.33 -12.48
N TYR A 26 1.06 -8.08 -12.41
CA TYR A 26 -0.31 -7.68 -12.74
C TYR A 26 -0.60 -7.80 -14.24
N GLU A 27 0.32 -7.41 -15.11
CA GLU A 27 0.18 -7.59 -16.55
C GLU A 27 0.20 -9.09 -16.92
N GLU A 28 1.08 -9.88 -16.31
CA GLU A 28 1.09 -11.34 -16.47
C GLU A 28 -0.23 -12.00 -16.06
N TRP A 29 -0.88 -11.49 -14.99
CA TRP A 29 -2.21 -11.95 -14.62
C TRP A 29 -3.25 -11.64 -15.71
N LYS A 30 -3.23 -10.47 -16.29
CA LYS A 30 -4.13 -10.11 -17.41
C LYS A 30 -3.97 -11.06 -18.60
N GLU A 31 -2.78 -11.56 -18.82
CA GLU A 31 -2.45 -12.54 -19.84
C GLU A 31 -2.69 -14.00 -19.41
N TYR A 32 -3.33 -14.23 -18.24
CA TYR A 32 -3.56 -15.56 -17.64
C TYR A 32 -2.30 -16.35 -17.28
N LYS A 33 -1.16 -15.70 -17.17
CA LYS A 33 0.13 -16.32 -16.80
C LYS A 33 0.39 -16.32 -15.29
N PHE A 34 -0.44 -15.61 -14.52
CA PHE A 34 -0.26 -15.43 -13.08
C PHE A 34 -1.60 -15.64 -12.33
N PRO A 35 -1.61 -16.37 -11.20
CA PRO A 35 -2.85 -16.67 -10.48
C PRO A 35 -3.42 -15.43 -9.77
N GLY A 36 -4.71 -15.16 -10.01
CA GLY A 36 -5.36 -13.92 -9.53
C GLY A 36 -5.55 -13.82 -8.02
N HIS A 37 -5.59 -14.96 -7.30
CA HIS A 37 -5.75 -14.94 -5.83
C HIS A 37 -4.55 -14.32 -5.10
N ILE A 38 -3.37 -14.29 -5.73
CA ILE A 38 -2.16 -13.68 -5.19
C ILE A 38 -2.20 -12.13 -5.30
N LEU A 39 -3.11 -11.59 -6.08
CA LEU A 39 -3.24 -10.13 -6.28
C LEU A 39 -4.03 -9.42 -5.16
N TYR A 40 -4.37 -10.11 -4.08
CA TYR A 40 -4.98 -9.52 -2.88
C TYR A 40 -6.19 -8.60 -3.16
N GLY A 41 -7.07 -9.04 -4.05
CA GLY A 41 -8.30 -8.33 -4.38
C GLY A 41 -8.13 -7.13 -5.33
N LEU A 42 -6.95 -6.85 -5.83
CA LEU A 42 -6.70 -5.74 -6.75
C LEU A 42 -7.63 -5.75 -7.97
N PRO A 43 -7.86 -6.91 -8.66
CA PRO A 43 -8.79 -6.95 -9.79
C PRO A 43 -10.24 -6.62 -9.40
N LEU A 44 -10.63 -6.94 -8.17
CA LEU A 44 -11.96 -6.61 -7.66
C LEU A 44 -12.10 -5.11 -7.41
N LEU A 45 -11.08 -4.48 -6.86
CA LEU A 45 -11.06 -3.02 -6.66
C LEU A 45 -11.22 -2.29 -7.99
N GLU A 46 -10.55 -2.74 -9.04
CA GLU A 46 -10.66 -2.14 -10.38
C GLU A 46 -12.06 -2.31 -10.99
N LYS A 47 -12.74 -3.45 -10.75
CA LYS A 47 -14.15 -3.63 -11.16
C LYS A 47 -15.08 -2.61 -10.51
N HIS A 48 -14.73 -2.10 -9.33
CA HIS A 48 -15.48 -1.04 -8.64
C HIS A 48 -14.99 0.36 -8.99
N GLY A 49 -14.22 0.54 -10.06
CA GLY A 49 -13.77 1.84 -10.55
C GLY A 49 -12.61 2.44 -9.75
N ILE A 50 -11.95 1.65 -8.90
CA ILE A 50 -10.76 2.09 -8.17
C ILE A 50 -9.54 1.87 -9.05
N ARG A 51 -8.84 2.95 -9.36
CA ARG A 51 -7.60 2.89 -10.15
C ARG A 51 -6.42 2.54 -9.25
N SER A 52 -5.51 1.72 -9.72
CA SER A 52 -4.29 1.36 -9.01
C SER A 52 -3.03 1.91 -9.67
N VAL A 53 -2.11 2.37 -8.86
CA VAL A 53 -0.73 2.72 -9.23
C VAL A 53 0.18 1.73 -8.52
N MET A 54 1.16 1.18 -9.23
CA MET A 54 2.09 0.19 -8.70
C MET A 54 3.52 0.56 -9.07
N HIS A 55 4.47 0.21 -8.20
CA HIS A 55 5.88 0.33 -8.53
C HIS A 55 6.31 -0.75 -9.55
N LYS A 56 7.41 -0.50 -10.23
CA LYS A 56 8.02 -1.47 -11.15
C LYS A 56 8.58 -2.66 -10.38
N CYS A 57 8.62 -3.82 -11.03
CA CYS A 57 9.19 -5.01 -10.44
C CYS A 57 10.68 -4.86 -10.19
N ARG A 58 11.07 -4.96 -8.91
CA ARG A 58 12.47 -5.15 -8.54
C ARG A 58 12.53 -6.06 -7.33
N TYR A 59 13.34 -7.09 -7.45
CA TYR A 59 13.68 -7.95 -6.34
C TYR A 59 14.84 -7.35 -5.56
N PHE A 60 14.68 -7.23 -4.24
CA PHE A 60 15.74 -6.79 -3.34
C PHE A 60 16.08 -7.89 -2.35
N SER A 61 17.33 -8.28 -2.29
CA SER A 61 17.85 -9.22 -1.28
C SER A 61 17.97 -8.56 0.10
N SER A 62 18.21 -7.25 0.13
CA SER A 62 18.39 -6.47 1.36
C SER A 62 17.11 -5.73 1.74
N ARG A 63 16.67 -5.88 2.99
CA ARG A 63 15.52 -5.13 3.55
C ARG A 63 15.74 -3.62 3.49
N LEU A 64 16.94 -3.16 3.78
CA LEU A 64 17.26 -1.72 3.74
C LEU A 64 17.10 -1.14 2.33
N ARG A 65 17.59 -1.85 1.31
CA ARG A 65 17.43 -1.41 -0.08
C ARG A 65 15.97 -1.36 -0.51
N LEU A 66 15.18 -2.36 -0.10
CA LEU A 66 13.73 -2.37 -0.32
C LEU A 66 13.07 -1.17 0.34
N MET A 67 13.41 -0.87 1.60
CA MET A 67 12.85 0.27 2.34
C MET A 67 13.16 1.60 1.65
N LEU A 68 14.40 1.82 1.25
CA LEU A 68 14.83 3.05 0.56
C LEU A 68 14.11 3.19 -0.78
N TYR A 69 14.05 2.11 -1.55
CA TYR A 69 13.37 2.11 -2.85
C TYR A 69 11.87 2.36 -2.70
N ALA A 70 11.17 1.58 -1.87
CA ALA A 70 9.73 1.71 -1.70
C ALA A 70 9.34 3.08 -1.14
N THR A 71 10.08 3.59 -0.16
CA THR A 71 9.86 4.92 0.40
C THR A 71 9.99 6.00 -0.67
N LYS A 72 11.05 5.93 -1.48
CA LYS A 72 11.26 6.86 -2.60
C LYS A 72 10.12 6.80 -3.61
N GLU A 73 9.74 5.60 -4.06
CA GLU A 73 8.67 5.43 -5.05
C GLU A 73 7.32 5.94 -4.54
N ILE A 74 7.00 5.72 -3.28
CA ILE A 74 5.74 6.18 -2.67
C ILE A 74 5.73 7.70 -2.49
N LEU A 75 6.80 8.28 -1.96
CA LEU A 75 6.87 9.72 -1.67
C LEU A 75 6.97 10.57 -2.94
N PHE A 76 7.69 10.10 -3.93
CA PHE A 76 7.94 10.81 -5.19
C PHE A 76 7.19 10.22 -6.39
N CYS A 77 6.09 9.53 -6.14
CA CYS A 77 5.24 8.97 -7.18
C CYS A 77 4.76 10.06 -8.15
N LYS A 78 5.01 9.88 -9.43
CA LYS A 78 4.59 10.82 -10.48
C LYS A 78 3.08 10.83 -10.66
N GLU A 79 2.42 9.70 -10.43
CA GLU A 79 0.97 9.58 -10.54
C GLU A 79 0.32 9.99 -9.22
N LYS A 80 -0.74 10.79 -9.29
CA LYS A 80 -1.49 11.20 -8.10
C LYS A 80 -2.34 10.05 -7.60
N TYR A 81 -2.20 9.73 -6.32
CA TYR A 81 -3.02 8.76 -5.61
C TYR A 81 -3.50 9.34 -4.28
N GLN A 82 -4.61 8.82 -3.76
CA GLN A 82 -5.23 9.32 -2.52
C GLN A 82 -4.91 8.43 -1.32
N VAL A 83 -4.78 7.13 -1.51
CA VAL A 83 -4.60 6.14 -0.44
C VAL A 83 -3.43 5.22 -0.76
N LEU A 84 -2.61 4.93 0.23
CA LEU A 84 -1.62 3.86 0.18
C LEU A 84 -2.28 2.58 0.68
N TYR A 85 -2.50 1.62 -0.21
CA TYR A 85 -3.02 0.30 0.13
C TYR A 85 -1.88 -0.73 0.07
N ALA A 86 -1.55 -1.30 1.20
CA ALA A 86 -0.43 -2.23 1.32
C ALA A 86 -0.90 -3.60 1.82
N THR A 87 -0.33 -4.65 1.28
CA THR A 87 -0.57 -6.03 1.72
C THR A 87 0.48 -6.50 2.72
N SER A 88 1.48 -5.67 2.97
CA SER A 88 2.53 -5.90 3.96
C SER A 88 3.14 -4.56 4.37
N PHE A 89 3.52 -4.42 5.62
CA PHE A 89 4.26 -3.26 6.09
C PHE A 89 5.77 -3.34 5.80
N ARG A 90 6.27 -4.52 5.41
CA ARG A 90 7.69 -4.72 5.13
C ARG A 90 8.15 -3.85 3.95
N GLY A 91 9.07 -2.96 4.21
CA GLY A 91 9.64 -2.04 3.22
C GLY A 91 9.00 -0.66 3.20
N ILE A 92 7.84 -0.46 3.83
CA ILE A 92 7.18 0.84 3.94
C ILE A 92 7.18 1.41 5.35
N GLU A 93 7.93 0.80 6.26
CA GLU A 93 8.04 1.24 7.65
C GLU A 93 8.39 2.74 7.76
N PRO A 94 9.33 3.30 6.96
CA PRO A 94 9.61 4.73 7.03
C PRO A 94 8.39 5.60 6.68
N VAL A 95 7.59 5.19 5.71
CA VAL A 95 6.36 5.93 5.32
C VAL A 95 5.34 5.90 6.44
N ILE A 96 5.19 4.77 7.13
CA ILE A 96 4.29 4.63 8.29
C ILE A 96 4.73 5.56 9.42
N PHE A 97 6.02 5.61 9.74
CA PHE A 97 6.55 6.54 10.74
C PHE A 97 6.37 8.01 10.34
N LEU A 98 6.60 8.34 9.07
CA LEU A 98 6.33 9.69 8.56
C LEU A 98 4.87 10.08 8.71
N ARG A 99 3.95 9.12 8.52
CA ARG A 99 2.52 9.35 8.75
C ARG A 99 2.23 9.56 10.25
N ALA A 100 2.78 8.74 11.11
CA ALA A 100 2.63 8.87 12.56
C ALA A 100 3.11 10.24 13.09
N LEU A 101 4.12 10.81 12.45
CA LEU A 101 4.67 12.13 12.73
C LEU A 101 3.91 13.27 12.02
N GLY A 102 2.90 12.97 11.20
CA GLY A 102 2.12 13.97 10.46
C GLY A 102 2.80 14.51 9.19
N LEU A 103 3.96 13.97 8.81
CA LEU A 103 4.70 14.38 7.63
C LEU A 103 4.17 13.76 6.33
N TYR A 104 3.64 12.56 6.40
CA TYR A 104 2.92 11.92 5.31
C TYR A 104 1.41 11.97 5.60
N ARG A 105 0.63 12.61 4.73
CA ARG A 105 -0.77 12.95 5.02
C ARG A 105 -1.81 12.01 4.44
N LYS A 106 -1.42 11.13 3.51
CA LYS A 106 -2.37 10.21 2.88
C LYS A 106 -2.68 9.04 3.80
N PRO A 107 -3.92 8.52 3.82
CA PRO A 107 -4.28 7.32 4.56
C PRO A 107 -3.44 6.12 4.14
N ILE A 108 -3.11 5.27 5.11
CA ILE A 108 -2.41 4.01 4.88
C ILE A 108 -3.30 2.88 5.36
N VAL A 109 -3.77 2.07 4.43
CA VAL A 109 -4.56 0.87 4.71
C VAL A 109 -3.69 -0.36 4.49
N ILE A 110 -3.58 -1.21 5.50
CA ILE A 110 -2.77 -2.42 5.43
C ILE A 110 -3.63 -3.66 5.63
N TRP A 111 -3.58 -4.56 4.66
CA TRP A 111 -4.09 -5.91 4.83
C TRP A 111 -3.02 -6.74 5.56
N HIS A 112 -3.25 -7.00 6.82
CA HIS A 112 -2.26 -7.69 7.65
C HIS A 112 -2.76 -9.06 8.08
N HIS A 113 -1.99 -10.11 7.80
CA HIS A 113 -2.35 -11.48 8.16
C HIS A 113 -1.90 -11.91 9.56
N THR A 114 -0.96 -11.20 10.13
CA THR A 114 -0.40 -11.52 11.46
C THR A 114 -0.31 -10.28 12.31
N ALA A 115 -0.97 -10.30 13.47
CA ALA A 115 -0.75 -9.27 14.47
C ALA A 115 0.72 -9.30 14.91
N VAL A 116 1.37 -8.15 14.96
CA VAL A 116 2.66 -8.03 15.63
C VAL A 116 2.39 -8.10 17.13
N VAL A 117 2.35 -9.33 17.64
CA VAL A 117 2.13 -9.57 19.06
C VAL A 117 3.50 -9.72 19.74
N ASN A 118 3.66 -8.99 20.84
CA ASN A 118 4.73 -9.10 21.84
C ASN A 118 6.05 -8.42 21.49
N SER A 119 6.08 -7.15 21.80
CA SER A 119 7.34 -6.48 22.13
C SER A 119 7.62 -6.64 23.62
N SER A 120 8.59 -7.43 23.97
CA SER A 120 9.15 -7.40 25.32
C SER A 120 10.05 -6.17 25.46
N GLY A 121 9.67 -5.22 26.32
CA GLY A 121 10.46 -4.04 26.63
C GLY A 121 9.77 -2.70 26.31
N PHE A 122 9.92 -1.73 27.22
CA PHE A 122 9.29 -0.41 27.15
C PHE A 122 9.59 0.34 25.84
N ALA A 123 10.83 0.36 25.39
CA ALA A 123 11.23 1.05 24.16
C ALA A 123 10.57 0.44 22.92
N ARG A 124 10.49 -0.90 22.85
CA ARG A 124 9.81 -1.60 21.75
C ARG A 124 8.31 -1.30 21.72
N GLU A 125 7.70 -1.25 22.90
CA GLU A 125 6.27 -0.94 23.01
C GLU A 125 5.98 0.48 22.52
N GLN A 126 6.78 1.47 22.86
CA GLN A 126 6.60 2.85 22.40
C GLN A 126 6.80 2.97 20.88
N ILE A 127 7.80 2.30 20.32
CA ILE A 127 8.02 2.26 18.87
C ILE A 127 6.84 1.59 18.17
N SER A 128 6.32 0.49 18.72
CA SER A 128 5.15 -0.20 18.16
C SER A 128 3.90 0.67 18.20
N ARG A 129 3.64 1.38 19.30
CA ARG A 129 2.51 2.31 19.41
C ARG A 129 2.60 3.43 18.38
N LEU A 130 3.79 4.01 18.19
CA LEU A 130 4.02 5.03 17.19
C LEU A 130 3.81 4.48 15.77
N PHE A 131 4.31 3.28 15.51
CA PHE A 131 4.14 2.61 14.23
C PHE A 131 2.66 2.41 13.90
N TYR A 132 1.88 1.84 14.82
CA TYR A 132 0.43 1.62 14.60
C TYR A 132 -0.36 2.92 14.48
N LYS A 133 0.08 4.00 15.10
CA LYS A 133 -0.52 5.33 14.89
C LYS A 133 -0.40 5.82 13.43
N GLY A 134 0.55 5.32 12.68
CA GLY A 134 0.72 5.66 11.26
C GLY A 134 -0.16 4.86 10.31
N ILE A 135 -0.96 3.91 10.82
CA ILE A 135 -1.84 3.05 10.03
C ILE A 135 -3.30 3.42 10.32
N ASP A 136 -4.10 3.50 9.28
CA ASP A 136 -5.55 3.74 9.37
C ASP A 136 -6.35 2.44 9.32
#